data_8db05915949097a0880224360f5709ee
#
_entry.id   8db05915949097a0880224360f5709ee
#
_cell.length_a   1.000
_cell.length_b   1.000
_cell.length_c   1.000
_cell.angle_alpha   90.00
_cell.angle_beta   90.00
_cell.angle_gamma   90.00
#
_symmetry.space_group_name_H-M   'P 1'
#
loop_
_entity.id
_entity.type
_entity.pdbx_description
1 polymer ?
#
loop_
_entity_poly.entity_id
_entity_poly.type
_entity_poly.pdbx_seq_one_letter_code
_entity_poly.pdbx_strand_id
1 'polypeptide(L)'
;MNERGQYRPPRIRTSIAAVLVDEKGGELPVEVLDLSSGGFRLRAKWSLTDGAKVRLRVRHNDFPAEIIWVDGLEAGGGFLEPVTL
;
A
#
# COMPACT_ATOMS: atom_id res chain seq x y z
N MET A 1 -21.47 15.85 8.78
CA MET A 1 -21.42 15.07 8.69
C MET A 1 -21.52 14.13 7.99
N ASN A 2 -21.19 13.61 7.74
CA ASN A 2 -21.30 12.76 7.04
C ASN A 2 -21.91 11.94 7.36
N GLU A 3 -22.30 11.99 7.31
CA GLU A 3 -22.81 11.31 7.62
C GLU A 3 -23.19 10.35 7.29
N ARG A 4 -23.47 10.11 6.95
CA ARG A 4 -23.96 9.16 6.54
C ARG A 4 -23.58 8.06 7.07
N GLY A 5 -23.12 7.96 8.05
CA GLY A 5 -22.77 6.79 8.68
C GLY A 5 -21.60 6.05 8.09
N GLN A 6 -21.04 6.58 7.06
CA GLN A 6 -19.88 5.94 6.50
C GLN A 6 -18.63 6.44 7.15
N TYR A 7 -17.91 5.54 7.75
CA TYR A 7 -16.63 5.88 8.35
C TYR A 7 -15.50 5.37 7.48
N ARG A 8 -14.55 6.23 7.19
CA ARG A 8 -13.33 5.86 6.49
C ARG A 8 -12.15 6.20 7.36
N PRO A 9 -11.17 5.29 7.49
CA PRO A 9 -9.96 5.64 8.21
C PRO A 9 -9.31 6.87 7.59
N PRO A 10 -8.73 7.74 8.39
CA PRO A 10 -8.01 8.89 7.86
C PRO A 10 -6.90 8.46 6.93
N ARG A 11 -6.72 9.21 5.86
CA ARG A 11 -5.61 9.01 4.95
C ARG A 11 -4.59 10.08 5.20
N ILE A 12 -3.35 9.67 5.31
CA ILE A 12 -2.23 10.56 5.50
C ILE A 12 -1.48 10.63 4.19
N ARG A 13 -1.41 11.81 3.61
CA ARG A 13 -0.60 12.01 2.43
C ARG A 13 0.86 12.00 2.83
N THR A 14 1.65 11.32 2.02
CA THR A 14 3.04 11.12 2.37
C THR A 14 3.85 11.00 1.09
N SER A 15 5.14 10.93 1.23
CA SER A 15 6.07 10.63 0.14
C SER A 15 7.20 9.89 0.80
N ILE A 16 6.98 8.61 1.03
CA ILE A 16 7.92 7.78 1.78
C ILE A 16 8.51 6.74 0.84
N ALA A 17 9.82 6.68 0.80
CA ALA A 17 10.50 5.61 0.09
C ALA A 17 10.28 4.31 0.84
N ALA A 18 9.88 3.28 0.10
CA ALA A 18 9.60 1.97 0.66
C ALA A 18 9.99 0.90 -0.34
N VAL A 19 9.83 -0.34 0.04
CA VAL A 19 10.13 -1.48 -0.83
C VAL A 19 8.94 -2.41 -0.82
N LEU A 20 8.53 -2.83 -2.00
CA LEU A 20 7.51 -3.84 -2.14
C LEU A 20 8.21 -5.17 -2.38
N VAL A 21 7.92 -6.15 -1.54
CA VAL A 21 8.55 -7.46 -1.62
C VAL A 21 7.53 -8.46 -2.11
N ASP A 22 7.81 -9.13 -3.22
CA ASP A 22 6.88 -10.11 -3.78
C ASP A 22 7.04 -11.47 -3.10
N GLU A 23 6.22 -12.42 -3.53
CA GLU A 23 6.19 -13.74 -2.91
C GLU A 23 7.48 -14.51 -3.13
N LYS A 24 8.26 -14.15 -4.12
CA LYS A 24 9.53 -14.81 -4.42
C LYS A 24 10.71 -14.10 -3.76
N GLY A 25 10.43 -13.05 -3.00
CA GLY A 25 11.48 -12.28 -2.36
C GLY A 25 12.05 -11.18 -3.22
N GLY A 26 11.50 -10.96 -4.41
CA GLY A 26 11.93 -9.87 -5.26
C GLY A 26 11.56 -8.54 -4.64
N GLU A 27 12.45 -7.56 -4.75
CA GLU A 27 12.26 -6.26 -4.13
C GLU A 27 12.12 -5.20 -5.18
N LEU A 28 11.11 -4.35 -5.00
CA LEU A 28 10.81 -3.26 -5.91
C LEU A 28 10.73 -1.97 -5.12
N PRO A 29 11.63 -1.01 -5.38
CA PRO A 29 11.52 0.29 -4.71
C PRO A 29 10.25 1.01 -5.16
N VAL A 30 9.55 1.59 -4.21
CA VAL A 30 8.30 2.31 -4.47
C VAL A 30 8.27 3.58 -3.64
N GLU A 31 7.36 4.46 -4.01
CA GLU A 31 7.06 5.65 -3.23
C GLU A 31 5.63 5.51 -2.71
N VAL A 32 5.46 5.58 -1.40
CA VAL A 32 4.13 5.52 -0.80
C VAL A 32 3.56 6.93 -0.80
N LEU A 33 2.42 7.09 -1.46
CA LEU A 33 1.79 8.39 -1.66
C LEU A 33 0.71 8.67 -0.62
N ASP A 34 0.01 7.62 -0.19
CA ASP A 34 -1.03 7.72 0.82
C ASP A 34 -0.93 6.51 1.73
N LEU A 35 -1.30 6.71 2.98
CA LEU A 35 -1.25 5.64 3.97
C LEU A 35 -2.45 5.76 4.90
N SER A 36 -3.05 4.63 5.23
CA SER A 36 -4.10 4.54 6.25
C SER A 36 -3.92 3.22 6.99
N SER A 37 -4.70 3.02 8.04
CA SER A 37 -4.62 1.76 8.77
C SER A 37 -5.04 0.56 7.92
N GLY A 38 -5.84 0.79 6.89
CA GLY A 38 -6.34 -0.30 6.05
C GLY A 38 -5.58 -0.51 4.76
N GLY A 39 -4.79 0.45 4.32
CA GLY A 39 -4.12 0.29 3.04
C GLY A 39 -3.26 1.47 2.66
N PHE A 40 -2.87 1.45 1.39
CA PHE A 40 -1.92 2.45 0.89
C PHE A 40 -2.13 2.67 -0.60
N ARG A 41 -1.59 3.77 -1.09
CA ARG A 41 -1.41 4.03 -2.51
C ARG A 41 0.06 4.30 -2.75
N LEU A 42 0.58 3.75 -3.81
CA LEU A 42 2.01 3.91 -4.11
C LEU A 42 2.22 4.18 -5.59
N ARG A 43 3.44 4.61 -5.90
CA ARG A 43 3.93 4.74 -7.26
C ARG A 43 5.18 3.90 -7.41
N ALA A 44 5.24 3.13 -8.48
CA ALA A 44 6.38 2.30 -8.81
C ALA A 44 6.92 2.69 -10.18
N LYS A 45 8.08 2.16 -10.54
CA LYS A 45 8.65 2.39 -11.86
C LYS A 45 8.20 1.36 -12.87
N TRP A 46 7.59 0.29 -12.40
CA TRP A 46 7.09 -0.79 -13.24
C TRP A 46 5.67 -1.10 -12.87
N SER A 47 4.92 -1.65 -13.82
CA SER A 47 3.55 -2.06 -13.56
C SER A 47 3.52 -3.20 -12.57
N LEU A 48 2.55 -3.15 -11.68
CA LEU A 48 2.32 -4.19 -10.70
C LEU A 48 1.15 -5.05 -11.14
N THR A 49 1.00 -6.20 -10.49
CA THR A 49 -0.08 -7.12 -10.81
C THR A 49 -1.20 -6.97 -9.78
N ASP A 50 -2.42 -6.72 -10.30
CA ASP A 50 -3.62 -6.68 -9.47
C ASP A 50 -3.81 -8.07 -8.83
N GLY A 51 -4.11 -8.08 -7.55
CA GLY A 51 -4.31 -9.33 -6.81
C GLY A 51 -3.04 -9.93 -6.24
N ALA A 52 -1.89 -9.36 -6.52
CA ALA A 52 -0.63 -9.91 -6.04
C ALA A 52 -0.52 -9.79 -4.52
N LYS A 53 -0.05 -10.85 -3.88
CA LYS A 53 0.28 -10.81 -2.47
C LYS A 53 1.70 -10.34 -2.31
N VAL A 54 1.88 -9.36 -1.44
CA VAL A 54 3.17 -8.69 -1.28
C VAL A 54 3.39 -8.36 0.19
N ARG A 55 4.57 -7.86 0.49
CA ARG A 55 4.83 -7.19 1.76
C ARG A 55 5.31 -5.80 1.45
N LEU A 56 4.72 -4.83 2.12
CA LEU A 56 5.22 -3.46 2.03
C LEU A 56 6.21 -3.27 3.16
N ARG A 57 7.47 -3.01 2.79
CA ARG A 57 8.52 -2.78 3.77
C ARG A 57 8.78 -1.30 3.87
N VAL A 58 8.53 -0.78 5.07
CA VAL A 58 8.82 0.61 5.40
C VAL A 58 9.84 0.59 6.51
N ARG A 59 11.05 1.03 6.18
CA ARG A 59 12.19 0.97 7.09
C ARG A 59 12.48 -0.49 7.45
N HIS A 60 12.21 -0.91 8.69
CA HIS A 60 12.51 -2.26 9.14
C HIS A 60 11.26 -3.10 9.32
N ASN A 61 10.10 -2.58 8.96
CA ASN A 61 8.83 -3.25 9.20
C ASN A 61 8.24 -3.75 7.90
N ASP A 62 7.84 -5.01 7.87
CA ASP A 62 7.15 -5.61 6.74
C ASP A 62 5.68 -5.76 7.08
N PHE A 63 4.83 -5.27 6.18
CA PHE A 63 3.39 -5.33 6.36
C PHE A 63 2.79 -6.17 5.25
N PRO A 64 2.24 -7.35 5.56
CA PRO A 64 1.59 -8.17 4.53
C PRO A 64 0.42 -7.41 3.90
N ALA A 65 0.33 -7.50 2.59
CA ALA A 65 -0.66 -6.72 1.86
C ALA A 65 -1.01 -7.42 0.55
N GLU A 66 -2.05 -6.90 -0.08
CA GLU A 66 -2.47 -7.38 -1.39
C GLU A 66 -2.68 -6.16 -2.28
N ILE A 67 -2.23 -6.23 -3.52
CA ILE A 67 -2.49 -5.18 -4.50
C ILE A 67 -3.93 -5.29 -4.96
N ILE A 68 -4.71 -4.23 -4.74
CA ILE A 68 -6.15 -4.23 -5.00
C ILE A 68 -6.48 -3.63 -6.36
N TRP A 69 -5.72 -2.64 -6.78
CA TRP A 69 -5.91 -2.03 -8.09
C TRP A 69 -4.58 -1.53 -8.63
N VAL A 70 -4.51 -1.44 -9.94
CA VAL A 70 -3.33 -0.92 -10.64
C VAL A 70 -3.81 0.05 -11.71
N ASP A 71 -3.17 1.20 -11.80
CA ASP A 71 -3.46 2.20 -12.82
C ASP A 71 -2.12 2.79 -13.26
N GLY A 72 -1.62 2.30 -14.38
CA GLY A 72 -0.31 2.73 -14.86
C GLY A 72 0.79 2.35 -13.88
N LEU A 73 1.50 3.34 -13.39
CA LEU A 73 2.58 3.15 -12.44
C LEU A 73 2.14 3.37 -10.99
N GLU A 74 0.85 3.63 -10.79
CA GLU A 74 0.29 3.73 -9.45
C GLU A 74 -0.50 2.48 -9.12
N ALA A 75 -0.55 2.16 -7.85
CA ALA A 75 -1.30 1.02 -7.38
C ALA A 75 -1.79 1.29 -5.96
N GLY A 76 -2.87 0.63 -5.62
CA GLY A 76 -3.37 0.63 -4.26
C GLY A 76 -3.31 -0.76 -3.68
N GLY A 77 -3.04 -0.82 -2.39
CA GLY A 77 -3.00 -2.08 -1.68
C GLY A 77 -3.79 -2.02 -0.40
N GLY A 78 -4.23 -3.18 0.04
CA GLY A 78 -4.86 -3.34 1.33
C GLY A 78 -3.97 -4.17 2.23
N PHE A 79 -3.86 -3.76 3.48
CA PHE A 79 -3.12 -4.56 4.45
C PHE A 79 -3.94 -5.79 4.81
N LEU A 80 -3.28 -6.94 4.94
CA LEU A 80 -3.96 -8.17 5.32
C LEU A 80 -4.25 -8.21 6.81
N GLU A 81 -3.56 -7.39 7.58
CA GLU A 81 -3.78 -7.23 9.01
C GLU A 81 -3.84 -5.75 9.30
N PRO A 82 -4.65 -5.33 10.28
CA PRO A 82 -4.71 -3.92 10.64
C PRO A 82 -3.35 -3.40 11.06
N VAL A 83 -3.06 -2.17 10.67
CA VAL A 83 -1.81 -1.51 10.99
C VAL A 83 -2.11 -0.33 11.88
N THR A 84 -1.33 -0.20 12.95
CA THR A 84 -1.43 0.95 13.83
C THR A 84 -0.55 2.07 13.28
N LEU A 85 -1.15 3.21 13.05
CA LEU A 85 -0.43 4.38 12.54
C LEU A 85 -0.15 5.38 13.65
#